data_a9ce9e156b693cbb6e54cf1d02e95017
#
_entry.id   a9ce9e156b693cbb6e54cf1d02e95017
#
_cell.length_a   1.000
_cell.length_b   1.000
_cell.length_c   1.000
_cell.angle_alpha   90.00
_cell.angle_beta   90.00
_cell.angle_gamma   90.00
#
_symmetry.space_group_name_H-M   'P 1'
#
loop_
_entity.id
_entity.type
_entity.pdbx_description
1 polymer ?
#
loop_
_entity_poly.entity_id
_entity_poly.type
_entity_poly.pdbx_seq_one_letter_code
_entity_poly.pdbx_strand_id
1 'polypeptide(L)'
;LSAINTQEVLPTPDSRLPTGPIWLEDESQRIGLVNIPGDLWKNMRRSKIWFLDIPFEERLKHIVPEYGVLDQEKLIAAIERISQKLGNLNAKTAILLLKEGKIAESFEILLKYYDKFYFRSLHNREGLQALLHTVNCKSVSTENADILLREAAAASQTPLA
;
A
#
# COMPACT_ATOMS: atom_id res chain seq x y z
N LEU A 1 35.73 1.25 38.98
CA LEU A 1 34.45 1.52 38.29
C LEU A 1 34.72 2.63 37.29
N SER A 2 35.11 2.23 36.06
CA SER A 2 35.36 3.13 34.93
C SER A 2 34.07 3.31 34.15
N ALA A 3 33.52 4.49 34.11
CA ALA A 3 32.43 4.87 33.23
C ALA A 3 33.00 5.05 31.80
N ILE A 4 32.62 4.18 30.89
CA ILE A 4 32.89 4.37 29.46
C ILE A 4 31.80 5.31 28.93
N ASN A 5 32.21 6.55 28.68
CA ASN A 5 31.38 7.53 27.99
C ASN A 5 31.49 7.27 26.46
N THR A 6 30.65 6.41 25.92
CA THR A 6 30.49 6.26 24.48
C THR A 6 29.54 7.35 23.98
N GLN A 7 30.12 8.49 23.63
CA GLN A 7 29.43 9.48 22.83
C GLN A 7 29.27 8.88 21.43
N GLU A 8 28.07 8.34 21.16
CA GLU A 8 27.68 7.93 19.83
C GLU A 8 27.59 9.20 18.97
N VAL A 9 28.65 9.42 18.18
CA VAL A 9 28.65 10.47 17.16
C VAL A 9 27.65 10.04 16.11
N LEU A 10 26.47 10.62 16.14
CA LEU A 10 25.51 10.47 15.05
C LEU A 10 26.22 10.87 13.75
N PRO A 11 26.19 10.04 12.71
CA PRO A 11 26.81 10.39 11.45
C PRO A 11 26.22 11.72 10.96
N THR A 12 27.10 12.67 10.63
CA THR A 12 26.72 13.91 9.96
C THR A 12 25.87 13.54 8.73
N PRO A 13 24.74 14.22 8.51
CA PRO A 13 23.94 13.97 7.33
C PRO A 13 24.85 14.04 6.09
N ASP A 14 25.00 12.92 5.40
CA ASP A 14 25.74 12.91 4.13
C ASP A 14 25.04 13.92 3.21
N SER A 15 25.76 14.95 2.78
CA SER A 15 25.27 15.98 1.88
C SER A 15 24.85 15.46 0.49
N ARG A 16 24.86 14.15 0.29
CA ARG A 16 24.39 13.41 -0.90
C ARG A 16 22.99 12.84 -0.72
N LEU A 17 22.05 13.63 -0.21
CA LEU A 17 20.66 13.26 -0.37
C LEU A 17 20.36 13.11 -1.87
N PRO A 18 19.69 12.03 -2.31
CA PRO A 18 19.33 11.86 -3.70
C PRO A 18 18.55 13.12 -4.16
N THR A 19 19.04 13.75 -5.22
CA THR A 19 18.42 14.96 -5.80
C THR A 19 17.16 14.64 -6.60
N GLY A 20 16.79 13.36 -6.68
CA GLY A 20 15.62 12.87 -7.40
C GLY A 20 14.37 12.74 -6.52
N PRO A 21 13.22 12.42 -7.11
CA PRO A 21 11.98 12.19 -6.39
C PRO A 21 12.10 10.94 -5.49
N ILE A 22 11.55 11.02 -4.28
CA ILE A 22 11.42 9.87 -3.38
C ILE A 22 10.03 9.27 -3.61
N TRP A 23 9.99 7.98 -3.93
CA TRP A 23 8.77 7.20 -4.07
C TRP A 23 8.38 6.59 -2.73
N LEU A 24 7.12 6.78 -2.36
CA LEU A 24 6.55 6.24 -1.13
C LEU A 24 5.22 5.58 -1.45
N GLU A 25 4.96 4.47 -0.79
CA GLU A 25 3.66 3.81 -0.84
C GLU A 25 2.61 4.63 -0.07
N ASP A 26 1.46 4.88 -0.71
CA ASP A 26 0.38 5.71 -0.13
C ASP A 26 -0.68 4.84 0.54
N GLU A 27 -0.28 4.05 1.52
CA GLU A 27 -1.20 3.13 2.19
C GLU A 27 -1.83 3.77 3.44
N SER A 28 -1.04 4.01 4.47
CA SER A 28 -1.54 4.44 5.78
C SER A 28 -0.51 5.29 6.52
N GLN A 29 -0.99 6.27 7.30
CA GLN A 29 -0.12 7.01 8.22
C GLN A 29 0.50 6.10 9.29
N ARG A 30 -0.15 4.98 9.60
CA ARG A 30 0.31 4.06 10.64
C ARG A 30 0.85 2.77 10.03
N ILE A 31 2.14 2.51 10.26
CA ILE A 31 2.84 1.30 9.84
C ILE A 31 3.08 0.45 11.10
N GLY A 32 2.26 -0.56 11.31
CA GLY A 32 2.30 -1.37 12.53
C GLY A 32 2.05 -0.54 13.79
N LEU A 33 3.05 -0.38 14.64
CA LEU A 33 2.99 0.43 15.86
C LEU A 33 3.57 1.85 15.69
N VAL A 34 4.15 2.16 14.53
CA VAL A 34 4.81 3.43 14.25
C VAL A 34 3.92 4.30 13.38
N ASN A 35 3.85 5.58 13.70
CA ASN A 35 3.19 6.57 12.84
C ASN A 35 4.23 7.32 12.01
N ILE A 36 3.93 7.57 10.74
CA ILE A 36 4.68 8.49 9.90
C ILE A 36 4.62 9.88 10.54
N PRO A 37 5.76 10.60 10.68
CA PRO A 37 5.77 11.97 11.23
C PRO A 37 4.76 12.88 10.52
N GLY A 38 4.05 13.71 11.31
CA GLY A 38 2.92 14.48 10.80
C GLY A 38 3.24 15.36 9.60
N ASP A 39 4.43 15.99 9.57
CA ASP A 39 4.81 16.85 8.45
C ASP A 39 5.17 16.06 7.20
N LEU A 40 5.82 14.90 7.33
CA LEU A 40 6.03 13.99 6.21
C LEU A 40 4.69 13.49 5.65
N TRP A 41 3.76 13.10 6.53
CA TRP A 41 2.42 12.69 6.12
C TRP A 41 1.67 13.79 5.37
N LYS A 42 1.71 15.04 5.86
CA LYS A 42 1.11 16.19 5.16
C LYS A 42 1.71 16.39 3.76
N ASN A 43 3.04 16.26 3.64
CA ASN A 43 3.72 16.38 2.36
C ASN A 43 3.31 15.25 1.41
N MET A 44 3.25 14.00 1.89
CA MET A 44 2.73 12.87 1.11
C MET A 44 1.31 13.12 0.60
N ARG A 45 0.43 13.67 1.46
CA ARG A 45 -0.97 13.98 1.10
C ARG A 45 -1.12 15.09 0.06
N ARG A 46 -0.10 15.92 -0.15
CA ARG A 46 -0.06 16.99 -1.15
C ARG A 46 0.76 16.65 -2.39
N SER A 47 1.41 15.50 -2.39
CA SER A 47 2.23 15.04 -3.51
C SER A 47 1.39 14.36 -4.60
N LYS A 48 1.93 14.31 -5.81
CA LYS A 48 1.34 13.54 -6.92
C LYS A 48 1.17 12.08 -6.52
N ILE A 49 0.08 11.47 -6.97
CA ILE A 49 -0.25 10.07 -6.76
C ILE A 49 -0.23 9.38 -8.11
N TRP A 50 0.47 8.27 -8.17
CA TRP A 50 0.49 7.38 -9.33
C TRP A 50 -0.25 6.11 -8.97
N PHE A 51 -1.44 5.95 -9.53
CA PHE A 51 -2.31 4.83 -9.25
C PHE A 51 -2.23 3.81 -10.38
N LEU A 52 -1.79 2.58 -10.04
CA LEU A 52 -1.81 1.47 -10.98
C LEU A 52 -3.23 0.88 -11.00
N ASP A 53 -3.97 1.16 -12.06
CA ASP A 53 -5.33 0.62 -12.24
C ASP A 53 -5.22 -0.77 -12.86
N ILE A 54 -5.20 -1.76 -12.00
CA ILE A 54 -5.12 -3.19 -12.36
C ILE A 54 -6.50 -3.80 -12.13
N PRO A 55 -7.07 -4.54 -13.11
CA PRO A 55 -8.36 -5.20 -12.97
C PRO A 55 -8.45 -6.06 -11.72
N PHE A 56 -9.61 -6.04 -11.06
CA PHE A 56 -9.85 -6.79 -9.82
C PHE A 56 -9.49 -8.26 -9.95
N GLU A 57 -9.94 -8.92 -11.03
CA GLU A 57 -9.71 -10.35 -11.28
C GLU A 57 -8.21 -10.68 -11.42
N GLU A 58 -7.44 -9.81 -12.04
CA GLU A 58 -5.99 -10.01 -12.17
C GLU A 58 -5.26 -9.85 -10.84
N ARG A 59 -5.73 -8.92 -9.97
CA ARG A 59 -5.19 -8.80 -8.61
C ARG A 59 -5.56 -10.01 -7.76
N LEU A 60 -6.80 -10.47 -7.85
CA LEU A 60 -7.25 -11.68 -7.15
C LEU A 60 -6.45 -12.91 -7.60
N LYS A 61 -6.30 -13.10 -8.91
CA LYS A 61 -5.50 -14.17 -9.51
C LYS A 61 -4.04 -14.14 -9.03
N HIS A 62 -3.48 -12.95 -8.79
CA HIS A 62 -2.11 -12.79 -8.30
C HIS A 62 -1.98 -13.16 -6.82
N ILE A 63 -2.89 -12.69 -5.96
CA ILE A 63 -2.78 -12.89 -4.50
C ILE A 63 -3.10 -14.32 -4.07
N VAL A 64 -3.94 -15.05 -4.81
CA VAL A 64 -4.34 -16.43 -4.45
C VAL A 64 -3.14 -17.39 -4.37
N PRO A 65 -2.26 -17.51 -5.38
CA PRO A 65 -1.09 -18.36 -5.26
C PRO A 65 -0.05 -17.85 -4.26
N GLU A 66 0.07 -16.53 -4.09
CA GLU A 66 1.06 -15.93 -3.21
C GLU A 66 0.73 -16.15 -1.73
N TYR A 67 -0.51 -15.86 -1.34
CA TYR A 67 -0.94 -15.97 0.06
C TYR A 67 -1.63 -17.30 0.38
N GLY A 68 -2.18 -17.98 -0.62
CA GLY A 68 -2.89 -19.26 -0.44
C GLY A 68 -2.01 -20.41 0.03
N VAL A 69 -0.69 -20.29 -0.10
CA VAL A 69 0.29 -21.26 0.43
C VAL A 69 0.62 -21.04 1.91
N LEU A 70 0.16 -19.94 2.50
CA LEU A 70 0.41 -19.63 3.89
C LEU A 70 -0.42 -20.55 4.80
N ASP A 71 0.06 -20.69 6.01
CA ASP A 71 -0.63 -21.45 7.06
C ASP A 71 -2.07 -20.95 7.28
N GLN A 72 -3.04 -21.86 7.22
CA GLN A 72 -4.46 -21.53 7.29
C GLN A 72 -4.84 -20.86 8.60
N GLU A 73 -4.24 -21.30 9.73
CA GLU A 73 -4.55 -20.70 11.04
C GLU A 73 -4.05 -19.26 11.13
N LYS A 74 -2.90 -18.96 10.51
CA LYS A 74 -2.39 -17.59 10.41
C LYS A 74 -3.28 -16.70 9.56
N LEU A 75 -3.83 -17.23 8.45
CA LEU A 75 -4.79 -16.52 7.62
C LEU A 75 -6.08 -16.23 8.39
N ILE A 76 -6.62 -17.22 9.10
CA ILE A 76 -7.80 -17.05 9.96
C ILE A 76 -7.55 -15.99 11.04
N ALA A 77 -6.44 -16.07 11.75
CA ALA A 77 -6.09 -15.08 12.77
C ALA A 77 -5.93 -13.67 12.20
N ALA A 78 -5.46 -13.54 10.94
CA ALA A 78 -5.40 -12.24 10.26
C ALA A 78 -6.80 -11.69 9.96
N ILE A 79 -7.73 -12.52 9.50
CA ILE A 79 -9.13 -12.11 9.26
C ILE A 79 -9.82 -11.72 10.58
N GLU A 80 -9.61 -12.46 11.66
CA GLU A 80 -10.16 -12.15 12.97
C GLU A 80 -9.71 -10.79 13.48
N ARG A 81 -8.44 -10.43 13.28
CA ARG A 81 -7.90 -9.10 13.67
C ARG A 81 -8.60 -7.94 12.98
N ILE A 82 -9.08 -8.13 11.76
CA ILE A 82 -9.78 -7.09 10.99
C ILE A 82 -11.30 -7.26 11.03
N SER A 83 -11.85 -8.24 11.76
CA SER A 83 -13.26 -8.63 11.73
C SER A 83 -14.23 -7.48 12.02
N GLN A 84 -13.90 -6.61 12.96
CA GLN A 84 -14.73 -5.43 13.26
C GLN A 84 -14.83 -4.47 12.06
N LYS A 85 -13.75 -4.26 11.33
CA LYS A 85 -13.70 -3.37 10.16
C LYS A 85 -14.29 -4.03 8.93
N LEU A 86 -14.01 -5.31 8.72
CA LEU A 86 -14.54 -6.13 7.62
C LEU A 86 -16.07 -6.34 7.74
N GLY A 87 -16.56 -6.33 8.96
CA GLY A 87 -17.92 -6.72 9.35
C GLY A 87 -18.00 -8.19 9.71
N ASN A 88 -18.70 -8.49 10.82
CA ASN A 88 -18.73 -9.83 11.40
C ASN A 88 -19.23 -10.92 10.43
N LEU A 89 -20.20 -10.60 9.57
CA LEU A 89 -20.72 -11.55 8.58
C LEU A 89 -19.64 -11.89 7.55
N ASN A 90 -19.01 -10.88 6.95
CA ASN A 90 -17.95 -11.09 5.95
C ASN A 90 -16.76 -11.85 6.55
N ALA A 91 -16.36 -11.53 7.78
CA ALA A 91 -15.28 -12.23 8.47
C ALA A 91 -15.60 -13.72 8.67
N LYS A 92 -16.80 -14.03 9.17
CA LYS A 92 -17.25 -15.43 9.35
C LYS A 92 -17.31 -16.17 8.02
N THR A 93 -17.84 -15.53 6.96
CA THR A 93 -17.92 -16.12 5.62
C THR A 93 -16.54 -16.39 5.05
N ALA A 94 -15.63 -15.43 5.13
CA ALA A 94 -14.26 -15.59 4.64
C ALA A 94 -13.51 -16.72 5.38
N ILE A 95 -13.66 -16.82 6.70
CA ILE A 95 -13.06 -17.90 7.50
C ILE A 95 -13.66 -19.27 7.13
N LEU A 96 -14.97 -19.35 6.92
CA LEU A 96 -15.62 -20.59 6.51
C LEU A 96 -15.10 -21.07 5.15
N LEU A 97 -15.01 -20.15 4.18
CA LEU A 97 -14.47 -20.43 2.85
C LEU A 97 -13.02 -20.93 2.90
N LEU A 98 -12.16 -20.31 3.74
CA LEU A 98 -10.80 -20.83 3.96
C LEU A 98 -10.79 -22.26 4.50
N LYS A 99 -11.65 -22.56 5.48
CA LYS A 99 -11.75 -23.90 6.07
C LYS A 99 -12.25 -24.94 5.06
N GLU A 100 -13.05 -24.52 4.07
CA GLU A 100 -13.52 -25.36 2.97
C GLU A 100 -12.52 -25.47 1.80
N GLY A 101 -11.35 -24.82 1.89
CA GLY A 101 -10.36 -24.81 0.81
C GLY A 101 -10.69 -23.85 -0.33
N LYS A 102 -11.75 -23.05 -0.19
CA LYS A 102 -12.19 -22.06 -1.18
C LYS A 102 -11.43 -20.74 -1.00
N ILE A 103 -10.12 -20.79 -1.27
CA ILE A 103 -9.20 -19.69 -0.98
C ILE A 103 -9.53 -18.46 -1.81
N ALA A 104 -9.82 -18.63 -3.10
CA ALA A 104 -10.13 -17.52 -4.01
C ALA A 104 -11.36 -16.73 -3.56
N GLU A 105 -12.43 -17.42 -3.19
CA GLU A 105 -13.67 -16.79 -2.72
C GLU A 105 -13.47 -16.06 -1.39
N SER A 106 -12.66 -16.62 -0.50
CA SER A 106 -12.28 -15.93 0.74
C SER A 106 -11.51 -14.65 0.45
N PHE A 107 -10.50 -14.72 -0.42
CA PHE A 107 -9.67 -13.58 -0.77
C PHE A 107 -10.43 -12.52 -1.58
N GLU A 108 -11.43 -12.90 -2.34
CA GLU A 108 -12.34 -11.97 -3.01
C GLU A 108 -13.05 -11.05 -1.99
N ILE A 109 -13.54 -11.61 -0.89
CA ILE A 109 -14.17 -10.82 0.18
C ILE A 109 -13.16 -9.84 0.79
N LEU A 110 -11.93 -10.30 1.05
CA LEU A 110 -10.88 -9.48 1.63
C LEU A 110 -10.42 -8.37 0.68
N LEU A 111 -10.23 -8.70 -0.59
CA LEU A 111 -9.79 -7.73 -1.60
C LEU A 111 -10.82 -6.63 -1.81
N LYS A 112 -12.13 -6.97 -1.89
CA LYS A 112 -13.22 -5.98 -1.93
C LYS A 112 -13.22 -5.04 -0.72
N TYR A 113 -12.91 -5.58 0.45
CA TYR A 113 -12.79 -4.79 1.68
C TYR A 113 -11.59 -3.81 1.58
N TYR A 114 -10.41 -4.28 1.16
CA TYR A 114 -9.24 -3.43 0.98
C TYR A 114 -9.49 -2.33 -0.05
N ASP A 115 -10.08 -2.65 -1.18
CA ASP A 115 -10.43 -1.68 -2.22
C ASP A 115 -11.32 -0.57 -1.67
N LYS A 116 -12.38 -0.93 -0.94
CA LYS A 116 -13.29 0.03 -0.32
C LYS A 116 -12.56 1.01 0.61
N PHE A 117 -11.63 0.51 1.42
CA PHE A 117 -10.84 1.35 2.33
C PHE A 117 -9.84 2.23 1.59
N TYR A 118 -9.14 1.65 0.61
CA TYR A 118 -8.18 2.37 -0.20
C TYR A 118 -8.84 3.50 -0.97
N PHE A 119 -9.91 3.23 -1.70
CA PHE A 119 -10.66 4.25 -2.44
C PHE A 119 -11.23 5.33 -1.52
N ARG A 120 -11.72 4.95 -0.36
CA ARG A 120 -12.19 5.94 0.63
C ARG A 120 -11.07 6.86 1.09
N SER A 121 -9.89 6.32 1.40
CA SER A 121 -8.71 7.11 1.78
C SER A 121 -8.27 8.02 0.65
N LEU A 122 -8.23 7.51 -0.57
CA LEU A 122 -7.87 8.25 -1.77
C LEU A 122 -8.83 9.44 -2.00
N HIS A 123 -10.15 9.20 -1.97
CA HIS A 123 -11.17 10.23 -2.22
C HIS A 123 -11.27 11.27 -1.10
N ASN A 124 -10.79 10.98 0.10
CA ASN A 124 -10.70 11.95 1.19
C ASN A 124 -9.50 12.90 1.06
N ARG A 125 -8.78 12.88 -0.06
CA ARG A 125 -7.65 13.75 -0.30
C ARG A 125 -8.10 15.06 -0.93
N GLU A 126 -7.67 16.17 -0.34
CA GLU A 126 -7.91 17.51 -0.89
C GLU A 126 -7.15 17.66 -2.22
N GLY A 127 -7.83 18.22 -3.23
CA GLY A 127 -7.24 18.44 -4.55
C GLY A 127 -6.91 17.17 -5.33
N LEU A 128 -7.54 16.02 -5.04
CA LEU A 128 -7.26 14.73 -5.66
C LEU A 128 -7.17 14.80 -7.19
N GLN A 129 -8.08 15.50 -7.85
CA GLN A 129 -8.12 15.57 -9.32
C GLN A 129 -6.83 16.14 -9.94
N ALA A 130 -6.17 17.06 -9.24
CA ALA A 130 -4.90 17.65 -9.68
C ALA A 130 -3.68 16.78 -9.35
N LEU A 131 -3.82 15.86 -8.39
CA LEU A 131 -2.73 15.04 -7.89
C LEU A 131 -2.71 13.63 -8.48
N LEU A 132 -3.86 13.10 -8.89
CA LEU A 132 -4.03 11.72 -9.30
C LEU A 132 -3.64 11.51 -10.76
N HIS A 133 -2.68 10.64 -10.99
CA HIS A 133 -2.29 10.10 -12.28
C HIS A 133 -2.60 8.60 -12.30
N THR A 134 -3.42 8.16 -13.25
CA THR A 134 -3.81 6.75 -13.37
C THR A 134 -3.05 6.08 -14.49
N VAL A 135 -2.39 4.97 -14.19
CA VAL A 135 -1.70 4.11 -15.15
C VAL A 135 -2.52 2.84 -15.33
N ASN A 136 -3.15 2.68 -16.50
CA ASN A 136 -3.94 1.49 -16.79
C ASN A 136 -3.04 0.28 -17.05
N CYS A 137 -3.21 -0.76 -16.25
CA CYS A 137 -2.43 -1.99 -16.31
C CYS A 137 -3.32 -3.18 -16.66
N LYS A 138 -2.80 -4.11 -17.47
CA LYS A 138 -3.56 -5.31 -17.88
C LYS A 138 -3.52 -6.42 -16.82
N SER A 139 -2.44 -6.52 -16.08
CA SER A 139 -2.20 -7.57 -15.07
C SER A 139 -1.23 -7.07 -14.01
N VAL A 140 -1.00 -7.85 -12.96
CA VAL A 140 0.06 -7.57 -11.98
C VAL A 140 1.40 -8.01 -12.57
N SER A 141 2.31 -7.06 -12.78
CA SER A 141 3.67 -7.34 -13.25
C SER A 141 4.64 -6.24 -12.80
N THR A 142 5.94 -6.57 -12.78
CA THR A 142 7.01 -5.61 -12.48
C THR A 142 7.14 -4.53 -13.56
N GLU A 143 6.72 -4.82 -14.79
CA GLU A 143 6.70 -3.87 -15.92
C GLU A 143 5.80 -2.67 -15.66
N ASN A 144 4.76 -2.83 -14.82
CA ASN A 144 3.88 -1.73 -14.42
C ASN A 144 4.66 -0.63 -13.69
N ALA A 145 5.66 -0.99 -12.89
CA ALA A 145 6.52 -0.02 -12.22
C ALA A 145 7.37 0.77 -13.24
N ASP A 146 7.90 0.10 -14.27
CA ASP A 146 8.66 0.75 -15.33
C ASP A 146 7.80 1.73 -16.15
N ILE A 147 6.56 1.35 -16.44
CA ILE A 147 5.60 2.22 -17.14
C ILE A 147 5.31 3.44 -16.27
N LEU A 148 4.99 3.24 -14.99
CA LEU A 148 4.70 4.31 -14.03
C LEU A 148 5.90 5.28 -13.95
N LEU A 149 7.12 4.79 -13.81
CA LEU A 149 8.31 5.62 -13.69
C LEU A 149 8.58 6.44 -14.95
N ARG A 150 8.36 5.88 -16.14
CA ARG A 150 8.48 6.59 -17.42
C ARG A 150 7.44 7.70 -17.55
N GLU A 151 6.18 7.43 -17.25
CA GLU A 151 5.11 8.43 -17.28
C GLU A 151 5.35 9.55 -16.28
N ALA A 152 5.83 9.21 -15.07
CA ALA A 152 6.16 10.19 -14.05
C ALA A 152 7.33 11.09 -14.46
N ALA A 153 8.35 10.53 -15.11
CA ALA A 153 9.48 11.31 -15.63
C ALA A 153 9.02 12.26 -16.75
N ALA A 154 8.17 11.80 -17.67
CA ALA A 154 7.59 12.63 -18.73
C ALA A 154 6.73 13.78 -18.17
N ALA A 155 5.90 13.50 -17.18
CA ALA A 155 5.06 14.51 -16.52
C ALA A 155 5.86 15.55 -15.71
N SER A 156 7.11 15.26 -15.36
CA SER A 156 7.99 16.18 -14.65
C SER A 156 8.73 17.12 -15.58
N GLN A 157 8.81 16.80 -16.89
CA GLN A 157 9.49 17.60 -17.92
C GLN A 157 8.56 18.59 -18.62
N THR A 158 7.24 18.51 -18.40
CA THR A 158 6.28 19.46 -18.98
C THR A 158 6.23 20.70 -18.07
N PRO A 159 6.67 21.88 -18.56
CA PRO A 159 6.56 23.13 -17.80
C PRO A 159 5.08 23.41 -17.51
N LEU A 160 4.78 23.86 -16.30
CA LEU A 160 3.48 24.46 -15.97
C LEU A 160 3.25 25.64 -16.93
N ALA A 161 2.24 25.53 -17.79
CA ALA A 161 1.80 26.62 -18.66
C ALA A 161 1.10 27.73 -17.85
#